data_c3b924f3c10a8286b52786c9cd1b831d
#
_entry.id   c3b924f3c10a8286b52786c9cd1b831d
#
_cell.length_a   1.000
_cell.length_b   1.000
_cell.length_c   1.000
_cell.angle_alpha   90.00
_cell.angle_beta   90.00
_cell.angle_gamma   90.00
#
_symmetry.space_group_name_H-M   'P 1'
#
loop_
_entity.id
_entity.type
_entity.pdbx_description
1 polymer ?
#
loop_
_entity_poly.entity_id
_entity_poly.type
_entity_poly.pdbx_seq_one_letter_code
_entity_poly.pdbx_strand_id
1 'polypeptide(L)'
;MVFRVYPPEQARAIVADALDREPCPVEPDQVEDVRAHVTLLRQRVELLPEAPRTPADTSVHRLKITLSGSKPPIWRRLEVPSTIPLVHLHRAVQDAFEWEDCHLWVFHTPAGDYGVHDPELGHGDATAVTLADVAPTPKTRLTYLYDFGDDWDHDILVEDVAQAEPGAAYPRCLTGRRAAPPEDCGGIPGYDHLCEVLADPFHPEHAELLEWLELDDPADFDPAAFDRDELNDYLAAWAKVLVKP
;
A
#
# COMPACT_ATOMS: atom_id res chain seq x y z
N MET A 1 -18.09 5.45 4.36
CA MET A 1 -17.99 3.97 4.15
C MET A 1 -16.52 3.65 4.31
N VAL A 2 -16.11 2.92 5.33
CA VAL A 2 -14.72 2.49 5.45
C VAL A 2 -14.47 1.54 4.29
N PHE A 3 -13.67 1.92 3.30
CA PHE A 3 -13.24 1.02 2.24
C PHE A 3 -12.40 -0.09 2.89
N ARG A 4 -13.03 -1.21 3.22
CA ARG A 4 -12.29 -2.41 3.58
C ARG A 4 -11.65 -2.94 2.30
N VAL A 5 -10.36 -2.76 2.15
CA VAL A 5 -9.59 -3.46 1.13
C VAL A 5 -9.63 -4.95 1.47
N TYR A 6 -10.43 -5.70 0.75
CA TYR A 6 -10.51 -7.14 0.93
C TYR A 6 -9.38 -7.82 0.14
N PRO A 7 -8.80 -8.91 0.66
CA PRO A 7 -7.94 -9.76 -0.14
C PRO A 7 -8.62 -10.11 -1.47
N PRO A 8 -7.90 -10.17 -2.60
CA PRO A 8 -8.50 -10.31 -3.94
C PRO A 8 -9.52 -11.45 -4.08
N GLU A 9 -9.32 -12.58 -3.38
CA GLU A 9 -10.29 -13.69 -3.37
C GLU A 9 -11.57 -13.35 -2.60
N GLN A 10 -11.44 -12.60 -1.51
CA GLN A 10 -12.58 -12.21 -0.68
C GLN A 10 -13.35 -11.07 -1.35
N ALA A 11 -12.66 -10.12 -1.97
CA ALA A 11 -13.28 -9.07 -2.79
C ALA A 11 -14.07 -9.69 -3.97
N ARG A 12 -13.51 -10.70 -4.64
CA ARG A 12 -14.20 -11.45 -5.71
C ARG A 12 -15.45 -12.14 -5.22
N ALA A 13 -15.37 -12.82 -4.08
CA ALA A 13 -16.52 -13.51 -3.49
C ALA A 13 -17.63 -12.51 -3.11
N ILE A 14 -17.26 -11.36 -2.55
CA ILE A 14 -18.18 -10.29 -2.17
C ILE A 14 -18.83 -9.69 -3.43
N VAL A 15 -18.05 -9.38 -4.47
CA VAL A 15 -18.59 -8.82 -5.72
C VAL A 15 -19.46 -9.84 -6.43
N ALA A 16 -19.05 -11.11 -6.52
CA ALA A 16 -19.88 -12.16 -7.12
C ALA A 16 -21.20 -12.34 -6.37
N ASP A 17 -21.15 -12.44 -5.04
CA ASP A 17 -22.33 -12.53 -4.19
C ASP A 17 -23.24 -11.30 -4.31
N ALA A 18 -22.66 -10.09 -4.40
CA ALA A 18 -23.42 -8.86 -4.59
C ALA A 18 -24.12 -8.78 -5.96
N LEU A 19 -23.44 -9.23 -7.02
CA LEU A 19 -24.02 -9.24 -8.39
C LEU A 19 -25.10 -10.32 -8.57
N ASP A 20 -25.08 -11.37 -7.75
CA ASP A 20 -26.06 -12.45 -7.79
C ASP A 20 -27.26 -12.21 -6.84
N ARG A 21 -27.25 -11.12 -6.04
CA ARG A 21 -28.39 -10.76 -5.17
C ARG A 21 -29.54 -10.13 -5.95
N GLU A 22 -30.76 -10.35 -5.48
CA GLU A 22 -31.95 -9.63 -5.95
C GLU A 22 -32.54 -8.76 -4.81
N PRO A 23 -32.64 -7.42 -5.00
CA PRO A 23 -32.19 -6.67 -6.19
C PRO A 23 -30.68 -6.55 -6.27
N CYS A 24 -30.13 -6.62 -7.49
CA CYS A 24 -28.71 -6.37 -7.74
C CYS A 24 -28.39 -4.91 -7.38
N PRO A 25 -27.32 -4.63 -6.59
CA PRO A 25 -26.96 -3.27 -6.19
C PRO A 25 -26.38 -2.42 -7.32
N VAL A 26 -26.12 -3.04 -8.49
CA VAL A 26 -25.54 -2.40 -9.67
C VAL A 26 -26.61 -2.37 -10.77
N GLU A 27 -26.72 -1.23 -11.45
CA GLU A 27 -27.65 -1.10 -12.59
C GLU A 27 -27.29 -2.12 -13.70
N PRO A 28 -28.27 -2.67 -14.41
CA PRO A 28 -28.05 -3.76 -15.37
C PRO A 28 -27.05 -3.45 -16.48
N ASP A 29 -26.91 -2.18 -16.87
CA ASP A 29 -25.97 -1.69 -17.88
C ASP A 29 -24.53 -1.57 -17.35
N GLN A 30 -24.33 -1.54 -16.04
CA GLN A 30 -23.04 -1.44 -15.38
C GLN A 30 -22.46 -2.79 -14.96
N VAL A 31 -23.27 -3.84 -14.92
CA VAL A 31 -22.86 -5.20 -14.47
C VAL A 31 -21.71 -5.73 -15.30
N GLU A 32 -21.73 -5.53 -16.63
CA GLU A 32 -20.69 -5.99 -17.55
C GLU A 32 -19.37 -5.24 -17.32
N ASP A 33 -19.44 -3.94 -17.07
CA ASP A 33 -18.26 -3.11 -16.77
C ASP A 33 -17.62 -3.51 -15.43
N VAL A 34 -18.41 -3.77 -14.41
CA VAL A 34 -17.91 -4.28 -13.12
C VAL A 34 -17.25 -5.66 -13.28
N ARG A 35 -17.88 -6.57 -14.04
CA ARG A 35 -17.28 -7.90 -14.35
C ARG A 35 -15.98 -7.78 -15.14
N ALA A 36 -15.92 -6.87 -16.11
CA ALA A 36 -14.71 -6.59 -16.89
C ALA A 36 -13.59 -6.04 -15.99
N HIS A 37 -13.91 -5.13 -15.08
CA HIS A 37 -12.95 -4.56 -14.14
C HIS A 37 -12.41 -5.62 -13.17
N VAL A 38 -13.27 -6.46 -12.59
CA VAL A 38 -12.84 -7.59 -11.76
C VAL A 38 -11.97 -8.58 -12.54
N THR A 39 -12.24 -8.77 -13.84
CA THR A 39 -11.42 -9.62 -14.71
C THR A 39 -10.04 -9.01 -14.98
N LEU A 40 -9.97 -7.68 -15.19
CA LEU A 40 -8.72 -6.94 -15.36
C LEU A 40 -7.86 -6.98 -14.08
N LEU A 41 -8.47 -6.80 -12.91
CA LEU A 41 -7.80 -6.96 -11.62
C LEU A 41 -7.27 -8.39 -11.43
N ARG A 42 -8.02 -9.39 -11.91
CA ARG A 42 -7.58 -10.79 -11.92
C ARG A 42 -6.34 -11.00 -12.79
N GLN A 43 -6.31 -10.44 -13.99
CA GLN A 43 -5.15 -10.53 -14.89
C GLN A 43 -3.91 -9.81 -14.32
N ARG A 44 -4.09 -8.66 -13.67
CA ARG A 44 -2.99 -7.97 -12.98
C ARG A 44 -2.38 -8.80 -11.85
N VAL A 45 -3.21 -9.48 -11.05
CA VAL A 45 -2.74 -10.37 -9.97
C VAL A 45 -2.05 -11.63 -10.52
N GLU A 46 -2.52 -12.18 -11.66
CA GLU A 46 -1.91 -13.36 -12.30
C GLU A 46 -0.59 -13.04 -13.02
N LEU A 47 -0.33 -11.76 -13.36
CA LEU A 47 0.91 -11.30 -13.99
C LEU A 47 2.02 -10.95 -12.98
N LEU A 48 1.72 -10.89 -11.68
CA LEU A 48 2.75 -10.69 -10.66
C LEU A 48 3.61 -11.95 -10.55
N PRO A 49 4.94 -11.83 -10.57
CA PRO A 49 5.82 -12.97 -10.33
C PRO A 49 5.53 -13.56 -8.94
N GLU A 50 5.63 -14.90 -8.82
CA GLU A 50 5.47 -15.57 -7.53
C GLU A 50 6.42 -14.93 -6.49
N ALA A 51 5.87 -14.52 -5.35
CA ALA A 51 6.71 -14.10 -4.24
C ALA A 51 7.60 -15.28 -3.82
N PRO A 52 8.91 -15.04 -3.64
CA PRO A 52 9.81 -16.10 -3.25
C PRO A 52 9.38 -16.67 -1.89
N ARG A 53 9.23 -18.00 -1.84
CA ARG A 53 9.08 -18.71 -0.56
C ARG A 53 10.29 -18.35 0.30
N THR A 54 10.05 -17.92 1.54
CA THR A 54 11.13 -17.62 2.47
C THR A 54 11.78 -18.92 2.91
N PRO A 55 12.94 -19.36 2.33
CA PRO A 55 13.66 -20.49 2.83
C PRO A 55 14.24 -20.20 4.23
N ALA A 56 14.53 -21.21 5.02
CA ALA A 56 15.11 -21.06 6.33
C ALA A 56 16.46 -20.29 6.38
N ASP A 57 17.13 -20.17 5.22
CA ASP A 57 18.40 -19.43 5.05
C ASP A 57 18.22 -18.02 4.48
N THR A 58 16.97 -17.50 4.38
CA THR A 58 16.70 -16.18 3.80
C THR A 58 17.01 -15.08 4.79
N SER A 59 17.77 -14.09 4.35
CA SER A 59 17.91 -12.84 5.10
C SER A 59 16.66 -11.95 4.96
N VAL A 60 16.45 -11.12 5.96
CA VAL A 60 15.31 -10.21 6.08
C VAL A 60 15.82 -8.80 6.27
N HIS A 61 15.27 -7.86 5.53
CA HIS A 61 15.51 -6.42 5.73
C HIS A 61 14.48 -5.86 6.69
N ARG A 62 14.98 -5.14 7.72
CA ARG A 62 14.14 -4.27 8.55
C ARG A 62 14.17 -2.88 7.97
N LEU A 63 13.01 -2.40 7.54
CA LEU A 63 12.84 -1.11 6.91
C LEU A 63 12.07 -0.17 7.83
N LYS A 64 12.55 1.07 7.96
CA LYS A 64 11.72 2.17 8.45
C LYS A 64 11.31 3.02 7.25
N ILE A 65 10.00 3.09 7.00
CA ILE A 65 9.38 3.83 5.91
C ILE A 65 8.68 5.04 6.55
N THR A 66 9.07 6.24 6.16
CA THR A 66 8.54 7.49 6.73
C THR A 66 7.98 8.35 5.62
N LEU A 67 6.71 8.76 5.72
CA LEU A 67 6.11 9.70 4.80
C LEU A 67 6.74 11.08 4.99
N SER A 68 7.44 11.54 3.97
CA SER A 68 8.20 12.80 3.99
C SER A 68 7.28 14.00 4.18
N GLY A 69 7.73 14.96 4.96
CA GLY A 69 6.96 16.19 5.22
C GLY A 69 5.87 16.07 6.28
N SER A 70 5.39 14.87 6.63
CA SER A 70 4.32 14.68 7.62
C SER A 70 4.71 15.17 9.03
N LYS A 71 3.82 15.90 9.70
CA LYS A 71 4.00 16.42 11.06
C LYS A 71 2.72 16.31 11.88
N PRO A 72 2.70 15.50 12.96
CA PRO A 72 3.76 14.59 13.44
C PRO A 72 4.07 13.48 12.43
N PRO A 73 5.28 12.83 12.49
CA PRO A 73 5.68 11.86 11.50
C PRO A 73 4.73 10.66 11.39
N ILE A 74 4.37 10.30 10.17
CA ILE A 74 3.66 9.08 9.79
C ILE A 74 4.69 8.09 9.29
N TRP A 75 4.76 6.87 9.88
CA TRP A 75 5.79 5.92 9.51
C TRP A 75 5.38 4.48 9.84
N ARG A 76 6.03 3.54 9.16
CA ARG A 76 5.90 2.10 9.35
C ARG A 76 7.28 1.46 9.50
N ARG A 77 7.37 0.39 10.31
CA ARG A 77 8.56 -0.45 10.38
C ARG A 77 8.19 -1.85 9.93
N LEU A 78 8.68 -2.24 8.76
CA LEU A 78 8.40 -3.54 8.17
C LEU A 78 9.63 -4.44 8.21
N GLU A 79 9.40 -5.73 8.28
CA GLU A 79 10.37 -6.75 7.90
C GLU A 79 9.91 -7.43 6.62
N VAL A 80 10.80 -7.48 5.63
CA VAL A 80 10.54 -8.05 4.32
C VAL A 80 11.67 -9.00 3.93
N PRO A 81 11.44 -10.06 3.13
CA PRO A 81 12.51 -10.89 2.60
C PRO A 81 13.53 -10.05 1.82
N SER A 82 14.83 -10.28 2.01
CA SER A 82 15.88 -9.57 1.25
C SER A 82 15.74 -9.76 -0.26
N THR A 83 15.20 -10.90 -0.68
CA THR A 83 14.96 -11.27 -2.08
C THR A 83 13.62 -10.76 -2.62
N ILE A 84 12.91 -9.92 -1.88
CA ILE A 84 11.64 -9.35 -2.35
C ILE A 84 11.88 -8.50 -3.60
N PRO A 85 11.21 -8.75 -4.74
CA PRO A 85 11.25 -7.85 -5.88
C PRO A 85 10.68 -6.48 -5.51
N LEU A 86 11.19 -5.40 -6.13
CA LEU A 86 10.75 -4.04 -5.81
C LEU A 86 9.27 -3.83 -6.11
N VAL A 87 8.69 -4.50 -7.11
CA VAL A 87 7.24 -4.48 -7.37
C VAL A 87 6.43 -5.05 -6.19
N HIS A 88 6.97 -6.03 -5.47
CA HIS A 88 6.30 -6.56 -4.28
C HIS A 88 6.59 -5.71 -3.03
N LEU A 89 7.73 -5.05 -2.97
CA LEU A 89 8.00 -4.05 -1.95
C LEU A 89 7.04 -2.87 -2.09
N HIS A 90 6.79 -2.39 -3.32
CA HIS A 90 5.77 -1.39 -3.60
C HIS A 90 4.40 -1.84 -3.03
N ARG A 91 3.97 -3.07 -3.32
CA ARG A 91 2.70 -3.57 -2.79
C ARG A 91 2.67 -3.58 -1.26
N ALA A 92 3.75 -4.01 -0.61
CA ALA A 92 3.83 -3.99 0.85
C ALA A 92 3.78 -2.56 1.43
N VAL A 93 4.28 -1.56 0.70
CA VAL A 93 4.14 -0.14 1.07
C VAL A 93 2.70 0.32 0.88
N GLN A 94 2.05 -0.02 -0.24
CA GLN A 94 0.64 0.30 -0.48
C GLN A 94 -0.25 -0.23 0.65
N ASP A 95 -0.12 -1.51 0.99
CA ASP A 95 -0.86 -2.12 2.10
C ASP A 95 -0.53 -1.43 3.44
N ALA A 96 0.74 -1.05 3.67
CA ALA A 96 1.17 -0.40 4.91
C ALA A 96 0.63 1.03 5.08
N PHE A 97 0.30 1.69 3.99
CA PHE A 97 -0.29 3.04 3.97
C PHE A 97 -1.77 3.02 3.57
N GLU A 98 -2.38 1.83 3.41
CA GLU A 98 -3.81 1.64 3.12
C GLU A 98 -4.24 2.29 1.81
N TRP A 99 -3.33 2.31 0.79
CA TRP A 99 -3.56 2.87 -0.54
C TRP A 99 -3.97 1.82 -1.56
N GLU A 100 -4.64 2.26 -2.63
CA GLU A 100 -5.33 1.39 -3.60
C GLU A 100 -4.49 0.99 -4.83
N ASP A 101 -3.22 1.49 -4.94
CA ASP A 101 -2.33 1.22 -6.08
C ASP A 101 -2.93 1.69 -7.43
N CYS A 102 -3.55 2.88 -7.44
CA CYS A 102 -4.18 3.44 -8.63
C CYS A 102 -3.33 4.47 -9.38
N HIS A 103 -2.18 4.86 -8.83
CA HIS A 103 -1.26 5.85 -9.40
C HIS A 103 0.10 5.30 -9.80
N LEU A 104 0.88 6.09 -10.53
CA LEU A 104 2.27 5.76 -10.88
C LEU A 104 3.21 5.88 -9.67
N TRP A 105 4.26 5.08 -9.70
CA TRP A 105 5.24 5.04 -8.62
C TRP A 105 6.65 4.74 -9.11
N VAL A 106 7.64 5.10 -8.28
CA VAL A 106 9.05 4.84 -8.54
C VAL A 106 9.84 4.69 -7.23
N PHE A 107 10.80 3.78 -7.21
CA PHE A 107 11.87 3.72 -6.21
C PHE A 107 13.10 4.41 -6.77
N HIS A 108 13.62 5.41 -6.08
CA HIS A 108 14.95 5.98 -6.31
C HIS A 108 15.93 5.27 -5.39
N THR A 109 16.92 4.62 -5.98
CA THR A 109 17.88 3.80 -5.24
C THR A 109 19.31 4.19 -5.61
N PRO A 110 20.33 3.80 -4.83
CA PRO A 110 21.74 4.01 -5.21
C PRO A 110 22.14 3.32 -6.53
N ALA A 111 21.38 2.31 -6.96
CA ALA A 111 21.64 1.55 -8.19
C ALA A 111 20.88 2.08 -9.41
N GLY A 112 19.96 3.03 -9.22
CA GLY A 112 19.12 3.63 -10.26
C GLY A 112 17.65 3.69 -9.84
N ASP A 113 16.80 4.12 -10.76
CA ASP A 113 15.37 4.29 -10.57
C ASP A 113 14.62 3.08 -11.11
N TYR A 114 13.68 2.54 -10.33
CA TYR A 114 12.90 1.35 -10.68
C TYR A 114 11.42 1.59 -10.41
N GLY A 115 10.58 1.29 -11.38
CA GLY A 115 9.14 1.51 -11.28
C GLY A 115 8.37 0.60 -12.23
N VAL A 116 7.19 1.06 -12.64
CA VAL A 116 6.43 0.43 -13.71
C VAL A 116 7.29 0.41 -14.98
N HIS A 117 7.40 -0.75 -15.62
CA HIS A 117 8.15 -0.86 -16.86
C HIS A 117 7.43 -0.11 -17.99
N ASP A 118 7.83 1.14 -18.18
CA ASP A 118 7.39 1.99 -19.28
C ASP A 118 8.62 2.67 -19.90
N PRO A 119 8.89 2.41 -21.20
CA PRO A 119 10.03 3.01 -21.89
C PRO A 119 10.03 4.54 -21.90
N GLU A 120 8.87 5.18 -21.79
CA GLU A 120 8.75 6.65 -21.79
C GLU A 120 9.15 7.26 -20.44
N LEU A 121 8.98 6.51 -19.34
CA LEU A 121 9.38 6.93 -17.99
C LEU A 121 10.87 6.76 -17.74
N GLY A 122 11.55 5.87 -18.50
CA GLY A 122 12.98 5.63 -18.38
C GLY A 122 13.41 4.89 -17.10
N HIS A 123 12.46 4.35 -16.32
CA HIS A 123 12.75 3.56 -15.13
C HIS A 123 13.15 2.13 -15.50
N GLY A 124 14.03 1.52 -14.68
CA GLY A 124 14.29 0.08 -14.72
C GLY A 124 13.05 -0.72 -14.29
N ASP A 125 12.99 -1.96 -14.75
CA ASP A 125 11.89 -2.88 -14.41
C ASP A 125 11.98 -3.34 -12.95
N ALA A 126 11.06 -2.91 -12.11
CA ALA A 126 10.97 -3.26 -10.70
C ALA A 126 10.63 -4.75 -10.45
N THR A 127 10.19 -5.49 -11.47
CA THR A 127 9.95 -6.94 -11.36
C THR A 127 11.24 -7.75 -11.43
N ALA A 128 12.29 -7.21 -12.06
CA ALA A 128 13.56 -7.89 -12.31
C ALA A 128 14.61 -7.65 -11.22
N VAL A 129 14.36 -6.77 -10.25
CA VAL A 129 15.34 -6.31 -9.25
C VAL A 129 14.81 -6.51 -7.84
N THR A 130 15.64 -7.06 -6.97
CA THR A 130 15.29 -7.30 -5.56
C THR A 130 15.79 -6.19 -4.64
N LEU A 131 15.23 -6.11 -3.43
CA LEU A 131 15.69 -5.19 -2.42
C LEU A 131 17.18 -5.39 -2.08
N ALA A 132 17.65 -6.64 -2.03
CA ALA A 132 19.05 -6.95 -1.78
C ALA A 132 19.99 -6.45 -2.88
N ASP A 133 19.54 -6.36 -4.13
CA ASP A 133 20.34 -5.85 -5.24
C ASP A 133 20.59 -4.33 -5.11
N VAL A 134 19.62 -3.59 -4.62
CA VAL A 134 19.68 -2.11 -4.56
C VAL A 134 20.04 -1.57 -3.17
N ALA A 135 19.82 -2.35 -2.12
CA ALA A 135 20.03 -1.91 -0.74
C ALA A 135 20.61 -3.02 0.15
N PRO A 136 21.76 -3.60 -0.18
CA PRO A 136 22.27 -4.82 0.45
C PRO A 136 22.70 -4.68 1.91
N THR A 137 22.85 -3.47 2.42
CA THR A 137 23.46 -3.24 3.75
C THR A 137 22.63 -2.31 4.62
N PRO A 138 22.72 -2.47 5.96
CA PRO A 138 22.15 -1.50 6.90
C PRO A 138 22.63 -0.06 6.63
N LYS A 139 21.77 0.91 6.91
CA LYS A 139 21.92 2.35 6.65
C LYS A 139 21.78 2.78 5.19
N THR A 140 21.58 1.86 4.25
CA THR A 140 21.18 2.23 2.89
C THR A 140 19.84 2.95 2.95
N ARG A 141 19.71 4.00 2.13
CA ARG A 141 18.47 4.78 1.97
C ARG A 141 17.98 4.66 0.56
N LEU A 142 16.68 4.54 0.42
CA LEU A 142 15.92 4.63 -0.81
C LEU A 142 14.87 5.71 -0.62
N THR A 143 14.37 6.26 -1.72
CA THR A 143 13.13 7.04 -1.73
C THR A 143 12.09 6.27 -2.53
N TYR A 144 10.85 6.28 -2.07
CA TYR A 144 9.72 5.74 -2.81
C TYR A 144 8.72 6.87 -3.01
N LEU A 145 8.47 7.20 -4.27
CA LEU A 145 7.47 8.19 -4.68
C LEU A 145 6.26 7.46 -5.25
N TYR A 146 5.10 7.78 -4.73
CA TYR A 146 3.80 7.32 -5.18
C TYR A 146 2.92 8.51 -5.53
N ASP A 147 2.16 8.40 -6.60
CA ASP A 147 1.35 9.46 -7.16
C ASP A 147 2.14 10.74 -7.48
N PHE A 148 2.49 10.92 -8.75
CA PHE A 148 3.27 12.08 -9.22
C PHE A 148 2.47 13.40 -9.19
N GLY A 149 1.17 13.36 -8.90
CA GLY A 149 0.30 14.51 -8.68
C GLY A 149 0.35 15.01 -7.24
N ASP A 150 0.19 14.10 -6.27
CA ASP A 150 0.18 14.38 -4.83
C ASP A 150 1.57 14.33 -4.20
N ASP A 151 2.58 13.79 -4.90
CA ASP A 151 3.97 13.69 -4.46
C ASP A 151 4.13 12.97 -3.09
N TRP A 152 3.51 11.80 -2.94
CA TRP A 152 3.66 10.99 -1.73
C TRP A 152 5.06 10.39 -1.64
N ASP A 153 6.00 11.18 -1.18
CA ASP A 153 7.41 10.84 -1.03
C ASP A 153 7.69 10.14 0.31
N HIS A 154 8.43 9.02 0.26
CA HIS A 154 8.76 8.21 1.44
C HIS A 154 10.26 8.01 1.56
N ASP A 155 10.83 8.37 2.70
CA ASP A 155 12.20 8.00 3.08
C ASP A 155 12.19 6.57 3.63
N ILE A 156 12.89 5.66 2.96
CA ILE A 156 13.05 4.27 3.35
C ILE A 156 14.46 4.04 3.83
N LEU A 157 14.61 3.76 5.11
CA LEU A 157 15.87 3.41 5.74
C LEU A 157 15.96 1.91 6.00
N VAL A 158 16.98 1.24 5.46
CA VAL A 158 17.38 -0.10 5.91
C VAL A 158 17.99 0.02 7.31
N GLU A 159 17.23 -0.34 8.34
CA GLU A 159 17.73 -0.30 9.72
C GLU A 159 18.65 -1.48 10.04
N ASP A 160 18.31 -2.68 9.50
CA ASP A 160 19.03 -3.92 9.77
C ASP A 160 18.84 -4.93 8.64
N VAL A 161 19.78 -5.87 8.52
CA VAL A 161 19.68 -7.06 7.66
C VAL A 161 20.06 -8.28 8.51
N ALA A 162 19.12 -9.16 8.78
CA ALA A 162 19.28 -10.29 9.68
C ALA A 162 18.76 -11.60 9.06
N GLN A 163 19.02 -12.72 9.70
CA GLN A 163 18.40 -14.01 9.33
C GLN A 163 16.92 -13.99 9.68
N ALA A 164 16.09 -14.61 8.82
CA ALA A 164 14.67 -14.78 9.07
C ALA A 164 14.43 -15.59 10.35
N GLU A 165 13.44 -15.21 11.12
CA GLU A 165 12.99 -15.99 12.27
C GLU A 165 12.32 -17.28 11.78
N PRO A 166 12.70 -18.46 12.32
CA PRO A 166 12.09 -19.73 11.93
C PRO A 166 10.57 -19.72 12.15
N GLY A 167 9.81 -20.00 11.10
CA GLY A 167 8.36 -20.07 11.14
C GLY A 167 7.63 -18.71 11.08
N ALA A 168 8.34 -17.59 11.02
CA ALA A 168 7.72 -16.28 10.81
C ALA A 168 7.28 -16.09 9.35
N ALA A 169 6.14 -15.43 9.17
CA ALA A 169 5.68 -14.97 7.87
C ALA A 169 6.22 -13.58 7.57
N TYR A 170 6.50 -13.32 6.28
CA TYR A 170 6.95 -12.03 5.75
C TYR A 170 6.23 -11.72 4.44
N PRO A 171 5.92 -10.44 4.13
CA PRO A 171 6.22 -9.24 4.93
C PRO A 171 5.46 -9.20 6.25
N ARG A 172 6.00 -8.48 7.24
CA ARG A 172 5.30 -8.21 8.50
C ARG A 172 5.59 -6.80 9.02
N CYS A 173 4.62 -6.18 9.66
CA CYS A 173 4.79 -4.91 10.35
C CYS A 173 5.17 -5.16 11.81
N LEU A 174 6.26 -4.55 12.25
CA LEU A 174 6.70 -4.59 13.65
C LEU A 174 6.02 -3.52 14.49
N THR A 175 5.89 -2.30 13.93
CA THR A 175 5.27 -1.14 14.57
C THR A 175 5.12 -0.01 13.56
N GLY A 176 4.28 0.95 13.88
CA GLY A 176 4.05 2.16 13.09
C GLY A 176 3.46 3.27 13.94
N ARG A 177 3.13 4.37 13.31
CA ARG A 177 2.50 5.49 13.98
C ARG A 177 1.66 6.29 13.01
N ARG A 178 0.44 6.61 13.43
CA ARG A 178 -0.57 7.43 12.77
C ARG A 178 -1.19 6.77 11.53
N ALA A 179 -2.41 7.15 11.23
CA ALA A 179 -3.07 6.80 9.99
C ALA A 179 -2.32 7.43 8.80
N ALA A 180 -2.35 6.76 7.67
CA ALA A 180 -1.89 7.35 6.43
C ALA A 180 -2.92 8.39 5.92
N PRO A 181 -2.50 9.38 5.11
CA PRO A 181 -3.43 10.25 4.41
C PRO A 181 -4.34 9.46 3.47
N PRO A 182 -5.58 9.89 3.25
CA PRO A 182 -6.38 9.39 2.14
C PRO A 182 -5.70 9.69 0.80
N GLU A 183 -5.92 8.86 -0.20
CA GLU A 183 -5.48 9.16 -1.58
C GLU A 183 -6.22 10.40 -2.12
N ASP A 184 -5.64 11.04 -3.13
CA ASP A 184 -6.23 12.19 -3.85
C ASP A 184 -6.58 13.41 -2.97
N CYS A 185 -6.00 13.51 -1.77
CA CYS A 185 -6.27 14.64 -0.88
C CYS A 185 -5.38 15.87 -1.13
N GLY A 186 -4.50 15.84 -2.14
CA GLY A 186 -3.63 16.96 -2.53
C GLY A 186 -2.27 16.96 -1.82
N GLY A 187 -1.72 15.79 -1.53
CA GLY A 187 -0.41 15.60 -0.91
C GLY A 187 -0.37 16.09 0.54
N ILE A 188 0.83 16.30 1.07
CA ILE A 188 1.00 16.76 2.47
C ILE A 188 0.24 18.08 2.76
N PRO A 189 0.26 19.11 1.88
CA PRO A 189 -0.50 20.33 2.14
C PRO A 189 -2.02 20.10 2.21
N GLY A 190 -2.55 19.25 1.32
CA GLY A 190 -3.97 18.91 1.33
C GLY A 190 -4.36 18.09 2.56
N TYR A 191 -3.52 17.16 2.97
CA TYR A 191 -3.72 16.39 4.21
C TYR A 191 -3.69 17.27 5.47
N ASP A 192 -2.75 18.23 5.54
CA ASP A 192 -2.70 19.17 6.66
C ASP A 192 -3.99 20.02 6.70
N HIS A 193 -4.46 20.51 5.54
CA HIS A 193 -5.71 21.24 5.42
C HIS A 193 -6.91 20.38 5.82
N LEU A 194 -6.99 19.13 5.35
CA LEU A 194 -8.02 18.17 5.72
C LEU A 194 -8.10 17.98 7.25
N CYS A 195 -6.96 17.78 7.90
CA CYS A 195 -6.88 17.65 9.35
C CYS A 195 -7.36 18.93 10.09
N GLU A 196 -7.01 20.12 9.59
CA GLU A 196 -7.45 21.40 10.17
C GLU A 196 -8.96 21.57 10.05
N VAL A 197 -9.53 21.32 8.86
CA VAL A 197 -10.95 21.48 8.60
C VAL A 197 -11.78 20.50 9.42
N LEU A 198 -11.40 19.24 9.49
CA LEU A 198 -12.16 18.23 10.25
C LEU A 198 -12.04 18.39 11.76
N ALA A 199 -11.01 19.08 12.24
CA ALA A 199 -10.89 19.43 13.66
C ALA A 199 -11.83 20.57 14.10
N ASP A 200 -12.36 21.38 13.17
CA ASP A 200 -13.26 22.50 13.44
C ASP A 200 -14.66 22.26 12.84
N PRO A 201 -15.65 21.84 13.65
CA PRO A 201 -17.02 21.61 13.18
C PRO A 201 -17.73 22.86 12.61
N PHE A 202 -17.16 24.06 12.81
CA PHE A 202 -17.70 25.31 12.28
C PHE A 202 -16.98 25.79 11.01
N HIS A 203 -15.96 25.02 10.54
CA HIS A 203 -15.28 25.38 9.32
C HIS A 203 -16.22 25.31 8.11
N PRO A 204 -16.19 26.29 7.17
CA PRO A 204 -17.11 26.31 6.02
C PRO A 204 -17.07 25.05 5.15
N GLU A 205 -15.92 24.40 5.03
CA GLU A 205 -15.69 23.22 4.21
C GLU A 205 -15.88 21.90 4.99
N HIS A 206 -16.16 21.96 6.30
CA HIS A 206 -16.24 20.77 7.15
C HIS A 206 -17.23 19.70 6.62
N ALA A 207 -18.43 20.12 6.25
CA ALA A 207 -19.44 19.19 5.75
C ALA A 207 -19.09 18.62 4.38
N GLU A 208 -18.45 19.42 3.52
CA GLU A 208 -18.00 18.99 2.18
C GLU A 208 -16.88 17.93 2.27
N LEU A 209 -15.90 18.13 3.18
CA LEU A 209 -14.81 17.17 3.35
C LEU A 209 -15.26 15.89 4.05
N LEU A 210 -16.25 15.94 4.95
CA LEU A 210 -16.89 14.73 5.49
C LEU A 210 -17.60 13.92 4.39
N GLU A 211 -18.35 14.60 3.53
CA GLU A 211 -19.02 13.97 2.39
C GLU A 211 -17.99 13.35 1.42
N TRP A 212 -16.90 14.07 1.15
CA TRP A 212 -15.82 13.56 0.30
C TRP A 212 -15.15 12.31 0.88
N LEU A 213 -14.95 12.25 2.20
CA LEU A 213 -14.43 11.06 2.90
C LEU A 213 -15.49 9.97 3.10
N GLU A 214 -16.73 10.20 2.69
CA GLU A 214 -17.87 9.30 2.94
C GLU A 214 -18.07 8.97 4.44
N LEU A 215 -17.80 9.93 5.34
CA LEU A 215 -17.93 9.77 6.77
C LEU A 215 -19.22 10.41 7.28
N ASP A 216 -19.97 9.67 8.10
CA ASP A 216 -21.17 10.17 8.79
C ASP A 216 -20.81 10.93 10.07
N ASP A 217 -19.72 10.55 10.75
CA ASP A 217 -19.25 11.15 11.99
C ASP A 217 -17.79 11.61 11.84
N PRO A 218 -17.45 12.89 12.10
CA PRO A 218 -16.07 13.36 12.08
C PRO A 218 -15.16 12.62 13.07
N ALA A 219 -15.70 11.97 14.10
CA ALA A 219 -14.92 11.14 15.03
C ALA A 219 -14.36 9.86 14.39
N ASP A 220 -14.90 9.46 13.23
CA ASP A 220 -14.38 8.32 12.47
C ASP A 220 -13.08 8.66 11.70
N PHE A 221 -12.76 9.94 11.56
CA PHE A 221 -11.47 10.40 11.06
C PHE A 221 -10.48 10.61 12.21
N ASP A 222 -9.66 9.59 12.50
CA ASP A 222 -8.61 9.70 13.51
C ASP A 222 -7.21 9.65 12.87
N PRO A 223 -6.58 10.80 12.61
CA PRO A 223 -5.24 10.84 12.04
C PRO A 223 -4.15 10.30 13.00
N ALA A 224 -4.47 9.99 14.25
CA ALA A 224 -3.56 9.38 15.20
C ALA A 224 -3.66 7.85 15.25
N ALA A 225 -4.70 7.28 14.66
CA ALA A 225 -4.94 5.83 14.63
C ALA A 225 -3.81 5.08 13.92
N PHE A 226 -3.55 3.88 14.36
CA PHE A 226 -2.73 2.89 13.67
C PHE A 226 -2.95 1.52 14.32
N ASP A 227 -3.43 0.57 13.56
CA ASP A 227 -3.58 -0.82 14.00
C ASP A 227 -2.55 -1.72 13.29
N ARG A 228 -1.53 -2.14 14.06
CA ARG A 228 -0.48 -3.04 13.58
C ARG A 228 -1.01 -4.44 13.26
N ASP A 229 -1.95 -4.93 14.05
CA ASP A 229 -2.41 -6.31 13.95
C ASP A 229 -3.35 -6.45 12.73
N GLU A 230 -4.19 -5.45 12.48
CA GLU A 230 -4.97 -5.34 11.25
C GLU A 230 -4.07 -5.29 10.01
N LEU A 231 -3.04 -4.43 10.00
CA LEU A 231 -2.07 -4.40 8.90
C LEU A 231 -1.39 -5.75 8.68
N ASN A 232 -1.02 -6.46 9.76
CA ASN A 232 -0.40 -7.78 9.63
C ASN A 232 -1.36 -8.84 9.07
N ASP A 233 -2.66 -8.73 9.32
CA ASP A 233 -3.66 -9.59 8.70
C ASP A 233 -3.73 -9.38 7.19
N TYR A 234 -3.65 -8.13 6.70
CA TYR A 234 -3.55 -7.81 5.26
C TYR A 234 -2.26 -8.36 4.65
N LEU A 235 -1.11 -8.06 5.26
CA LEU A 235 0.19 -8.55 4.76
C LEU A 235 0.26 -10.09 4.73
N ALA A 236 -0.30 -10.77 5.74
CA ALA A 236 -0.34 -12.24 5.78
C ALA A 236 -1.29 -12.84 4.75
N ALA A 237 -2.42 -12.18 4.44
CA ALA A 237 -3.33 -12.62 3.41
C ALA A 237 -2.67 -12.54 2.03
N TRP A 238 -1.94 -11.47 1.77
CA TRP A 238 -1.18 -11.26 0.55
C TRP A 238 -0.04 -12.28 0.40
N ALA A 239 0.74 -12.52 1.44
CA ALA A 239 1.79 -13.51 1.45
C ALA A 239 1.29 -14.94 1.08
N LYS A 240 0.06 -15.29 1.47
CA LYS A 240 -0.57 -16.58 1.12
C LYS A 240 -0.97 -16.67 -0.35
N VAL A 241 -1.36 -15.56 -0.97
CA VAL A 241 -1.73 -15.53 -2.40
C VAL A 241 -0.51 -15.76 -3.29
N LEU A 242 0.65 -15.25 -2.87
CA LEU A 242 1.92 -15.38 -3.58
C LEU A 242 2.62 -16.73 -3.38
N VAL A 243 2.18 -17.54 -2.40
CA VAL A 243 2.80 -18.84 -2.04
C VAL A 243 2.02 -20.04 -2.62
N LYS A 244 0.91 -19.83 -3.38
CA LYS A 244 0.25 -20.97 -4.04
C LYS A 244 1.12 -21.54 -5.16
N PRO A 245 1.38 -22.88 -5.12
CA PRO A 245 2.16 -23.60 -6.15
C PRO A 245 1.49 -23.60 -7.51
#